data_32134605490ab4cb09961aa387e2e642
#
_entry.id   32134605490ab4cb09961aa387e2e642
#
_cell.length_a   1.000
_cell.length_b   1.000
_cell.length_c   1.000
_cell.angle_alpha   90.00
_cell.angle_beta   90.00
_cell.angle_gamma   90.00
#
_symmetry.space_group_name_H-M   'P 1'
#
loop_
_entity.id
_entity.type
_entity.pdbx_description
1 polymer ?
#
loop_
_entity_poly.entity_id
_entity_poly.type
_entity_poly.pdbx_seq_one_letter_code
_entity_poly.pdbx_strand_id
1 'polypeptide(L)'
;MTEQEAVDDELRALDQAAEDHGAAALPRIQAAVDRMRLAGDRDRLVWALPPLARALALSDKFDAADAAAAEALAHFRVQGSARGQAFALNAQGVVGMRRGVPSRVLEVTGEAVVLARAAEDPVLQVRIANTLGGVLIDIGRLPESVQILEEGLRAARGFADEAVVLRLRSNLSLALARWALREYDDKGPEAIWRPRAERAIEVMQFTLGIWRERGKWGEISGVLDNLAIAYIVLGKLDEAHAALDEAERLMDPEEVNYSMVSFSCVRARAHLQANEPALALEAIERGRASADIRGGHVYIDEIHRLKSLAHEARGELREALDAHKRFHELRTRLVLERAEQQASALAVALNTERALRQVSEERDRAERAHLEARHDQLTGLANRRRFDEYLAGMLPRATDECPVSLVLIDLDHFKSINDRYRHLAGDAALRWVATHLQAQCRQTDLPARLGGDEFALVLMAPLAVAHQVCTRLRVAVAERSNELPSDVTIRLSAGIAEATAPCDPLHLFKRADEALYAAKAAGRDSVRHDMTRG
;
A
#
# COMPACT_ATOMS: atom_id res chain seq x y z
N MET A 1 26.73 -7.40 16.35
CA MET A 1 25.33 -6.97 16.44
C MET A 1 25.36 -5.51 16.83
N THR A 2 25.00 -4.63 15.93
CA THR A 2 24.92 -3.19 16.20
C THR A 2 23.70 -2.92 17.11
N GLU A 3 23.69 -1.80 17.81
CA GLU A 3 22.55 -1.39 18.67
C GLU A 3 21.25 -1.31 17.88
N GLN A 4 21.32 -0.95 16.61
CA GLN A 4 20.19 -0.90 15.65
C GLN A 4 19.65 -2.30 15.31
N GLU A 5 20.53 -3.30 15.14
CA GLU A 5 20.11 -4.69 14.88
C GLU A 5 19.43 -5.33 16.08
N ALA A 6 19.87 -5.01 17.32
CA ALA A 6 19.24 -5.47 18.56
C ALA A 6 17.86 -4.80 18.79
N VAL A 7 17.72 -3.54 18.37
CA VAL A 7 16.46 -2.78 18.38
C VAL A 7 15.42 -3.41 17.48
N ASP A 8 15.79 -3.76 16.26
CA ASP A 8 14.91 -4.40 15.28
C ASP A 8 14.47 -5.81 15.73
N ASP A 9 15.33 -6.53 16.49
CA ASP A 9 15.03 -7.85 17.00
C ASP A 9 14.01 -7.83 18.14
N GLU A 10 14.06 -6.83 19.05
CA GLU A 10 13.04 -6.68 20.09
C GLU A 10 11.66 -6.38 19.49
N LEU A 11 11.57 -5.46 18.54
CA LEU A 11 10.30 -5.12 17.89
C LEU A 11 9.72 -6.31 17.11
N ARG A 12 10.57 -7.06 16.39
CA ARG A 12 10.16 -8.32 15.75
C ARG A 12 9.67 -9.35 16.76
N ALA A 13 10.34 -9.48 17.91
CA ALA A 13 9.94 -10.41 18.96
C ALA A 13 8.61 -10.02 19.64
N LEU A 14 8.29 -8.72 19.74
CA LEU A 14 7.00 -8.25 20.25
C LEU A 14 5.88 -8.54 19.25
N ASP A 15 6.12 -8.28 17.99
CA ASP A 15 5.16 -8.53 16.92
C ASP A 15 4.90 -10.04 16.76
N GLN A 16 5.96 -10.86 16.79
CA GLN A 16 5.84 -12.32 16.78
C GLN A 16 5.11 -12.85 18.02
N ALA A 17 5.36 -12.28 19.20
CA ALA A 17 4.63 -12.66 20.41
C ALA A 17 3.13 -12.35 20.30
N ALA A 18 2.75 -11.21 19.71
CA ALA A 18 1.34 -10.89 19.45
C ALA A 18 0.70 -11.88 18.47
N GLU A 19 1.47 -12.39 17.49
CA GLU A 19 1.02 -13.41 16.55
C GLU A 19 0.86 -14.78 17.17
N ASP A 20 1.85 -15.25 17.93
CA ASP A 20 1.93 -16.63 18.42
C ASP A 20 1.13 -16.87 19.70
N HIS A 21 0.99 -15.85 20.55
CA HIS A 21 0.41 -15.97 21.89
C HIS A 21 -0.81 -15.09 22.12
N GLY A 22 -1.18 -14.26 21.13
CA GLY A 22 -2.41 -13.47 21.17
C GLY A 22 -2.58 -12.65 22.44
N ALA A 23 -3.68 -12.87 23.16
CA ALA A 23 -3.98 -12.19 24.42
C ALA A 23 -2.93 -12.44 25.52
N ALA A 24 -2.32 -13.63 25.57
CA ALA A 24 -1.31 -13.97 26.58
C ALA A 24 0.00 -13.17 26.42
N ALA A 25 0.26 -12.60 25.25
CA ALA A 25 1.41 -11.72 25.01
C ALA A 25 1.22 -10.29 25.58
N LEU A 26 -0.01 -9.90 25.94
CA LEU A 26 -0.34 -8.53 26.36
C LEU A 26 0.55 -7.99 27.49
N PRO A 27 0.82 -8.70 28.61
CA PRO A 27 1.65 -8.15 29.69
C PRO A 27 3.08 -7.85 29.23
N ARG A 28 3.66 -8.69 28.40
CA ARG A 28 5.02 -8.52 27.84
C ARG A 28 5.10 -7.33 26.92
N ILE A 29 4.13 -7.19 26.00
CA ILE A 29 4.09 -6.10 25.03
C ILE A 29 3.83 -4.77 25.73
N GLN A 30 2.89 -4.74 26.68
CA GLN A 30 2.59 -3.55 27.48
C GLN A 30 3.81 -3.06 28.25
N ALA A 31 4.54 -3.95 28.94
CA ALA A 31 5.75 -3.59 29.67
C ALA A 31 6.85 -3.01 28.75
N ALA A 32 6.98 -3.51 27.50
CA ALA A 32 7.91 -2.97 26.54
C ALA A 32 7.51 -1.56 26.07
N VAL A 33 6.22 -1.36 25.76
CA VAL A 33 5.67 -0.05 25.36
C VAL A 33 5.84 0.98 26.50
N ASP A 34 5.58 0.61 27.74
CA ASP A 34 5.75 1.50 28.90
C ASP A 34 7.22 1.90 29.10
N ARG A 35 8.17 0.97 28.93
CA ARG A 35 9.62 1.30 28.96
C ARG A 35 10.00 2.28 27.85
N MET A 36 9.52 2.07 26.59
CA MET A 36 9.80 2.96 25.48
C MET A 36 9.22 4.35 25.69
N ARG A 37 8.01 4.45 26.28
CA ARG A 37 7.40 5.73 26.67
C ARG A 37 8.21 6.47 27.74
N LEU A 38 8.66 5.78 28.77
CA LEU A 38 9.48 6.36 29.84
C LEU A 38 10.86 6.80 29.34
N ALA A 39 11.44 6.08 28.40
CA ALA A 39 12.71 6.42 27.77
C ALA A 39 12.60 7.55 26.75
N GLY A 40 11.39 7.96 26.36
CA GLY A 40 11.17 8.95 25.31
C GLY A 40 11.53 8.45 23.90
N ASP A 41 11.68 7.14 23.74
CA ASP A 41 12.06 6.49 22.47
C ASP A 41 10.85 6.39 21.52
N ARG A 42 10.56 7.49 20.85
CA ARG A 42 9.40 7.62 19.97
C ARG A 42 9.46 6.71 18.75
N ASP A 43 10.63 6.53 18.18
CA ASP A 43 10.79 5.75 16.96
C ASP A 43 10.47 4.27 17.19
N ARG A 44 10.94 3.71 18.30
CA ARG A 44 10.62 2.33 18.68
C ARG A 44 9.18 2.17 19.17
N LEU A 45 8.70 3.12 19.95
CA LEU A 45 7.34 3.13 20.49
C LEU A 45 6.30 2.95 19.37
N VAL A 46 6.43 3.72 18.29
CA VAL A 46 5.48 3.72 17.17
C VAL A 46 5.35 2.33 16.53
N TRP A 47 6.45 1.59 16.41
CA TRP A 47 6.46 0.21 15.88
C TRP A 47 5.95 -0.83 16.88
N ALA A 48 5.97 -0.55 18.19
CA ALA A 48 5.45 -1.43 19.23
C ALA A 48 3.93 -1.28 19.47
N LEU A 49 3.32 -0.17 19.03
CA LEU A 49 1.89 0.12 19.22
C LEU A 49 0.96 -0.81 18.41
N PRO A 50 1.19 -1.15 17.12
CA PRO A 50 0.33 -2.09 16.40
C PRO A 50 0.28 -3.51 17.01
N PRO A 51 1.39 -4.15 17.44
CA PRO A 51 1.35 -5.38 18.22
C PRO A 51 0.56 -5.24 19.53
N LEU A 52 0.72 -4.12 20.24
CA LEU A 52 -0.05 -3.84 21.46
C LEU A 52 -1.56 -3.76 21.16
N ALA A 53 -1.95 -3.04 20.10
CA ALA A 53 -3.34 -2.92 19.69
C ALA A 53 -3.97 -4.29 19.41
N ARG A 54 -3.24 -5.18 18.72
CA ARG A 54 -3.69 -6.57 18.47
C ARG A 54 -3.88 -7.37 19.76
N ALA A 55 -2.90 -7.34 20.65
CA ALA A 55 -2.98 -8.07 21.92
C ALA A 55 -4.13 -7.53 22.81
N LEU A 56 -4.34 -6.21 22.82
CA LEU A 56 -5.48 -5.58 23.51
C LEU A 56 -6.83 -6.01 22.91
N ALA A 57 -6.93 -6.05 21.57
CA ALA A 57 -8.15 -6.48 20.89
C ALA A 57 -8.50 -7.94 21.19
N LEU A 58 -7.48 -8.82 21.25
CA LEU A 58 -7.63 -10.22 21.62
C LEU A 58 -7.96 -10.42 23.12
N SER A 59 -7.74 -9.38 23.93
CA SER A 59 -8.13 -9.32 25.35
C SER A 59 -9.42 -8.53 25.58
N ASP A 60 -10.22 -8.28 24.54
CA ASP A 60 -11.48 -7.52 24.55
C ASP A 60 -11.38 -6.07 25.06
N LYS A 61 -10.17 -5.50 25.09
CA LYS A 61 -9.87 -4.11 25.48
C LYS A 61 -9.90 -3.17 24.28
N PHE A 62 -11.05 -3.10 23.62
CA PHE A 62 -11.20 -2.47 22.31
C PHE A 62 -10.85 -0.98 22.25
N ASP A 63 -11.24 -0.18 23.25
CA ASP A 63 -10.97 1.27 23.23
C ASP A 63 -9.48 1.57 23.36
N ALA A 64 -8.77 0.81 24.21
CA ALA A 64 -7.32 0.92 24.32
C ALA A 64 -6.61 0.43 23.05
N ALA A 65 -7.15 -0.61 22.41
CA ALA A 65 -6.63 -1.12 21.14
C ALA A 65 -6.76 -0.09 20.00
N ASP A 66 -7.95 0.53 19.88
CA ASP A 66 -8.19 1.60 18.91
C ASP A 66 -7.27 2.80 19.14
N ALA A 67 -7.10 3.22 20.41
CA ALA A 67 -6.21 4.32 20.75
C ALA A 67 -4.75 4.05 20.38
N ALA A 68 -4.23 2.86 20.66
CA ALA A 68 -2.86 2.47 20.33
C ALA A 68 -2.64 2.42 18.81
N ALA A 69 -3.57 1.82 18.05
CA ALA A 69 -3.47 1.76 16.60
C ALA A 69 -3.61 3.15 15.94
N ALA A 70 -4.47 4.02 16.47
CA ALA A 70 -4.63 5.40 15.98
C ALA A 70 -3.39 6.26 16.27
N GLU A 71 -2.77 6.13 17.45
CA GLU A 71 -1.51 6.79 17.80
C GLU A 71 -0.41 6.41 16.81
N ALA A 72 -0.24 5.11 16.52
CA ALA A 72 0.73 4.63 15.53
C ALA A 72 0.47 5.21 14.14
N LEU A 73 -0.78 5.14 13.67
CA LEU A 73 -1.17 5.62 12.35
C LEU A 73 -0.89 7.11 12.17
N ALA A 74 -1.22 7.94 13.17
CA ALA A 74 -0.97 9.37 13.14
C ALA A 74 0.53 9.69 13.00
N HIS A 75 1.39 8.99 13.73
CA HIS A 75 2.84 9.14 13.62
C HIS A 75 3.37 8.71 12.25
N PHE A 76 2.96 7.55 11.74
CA PHE A 76 3.40 7.06 10.43
C PHE A 76 2.93 7.94 9.28
N ARG A 77 1.76 8.59 9.40
CA ARG A 77 1.29 9.59 8.43
C ARG A 77 2.20 10.82 8.39
N VAL A 78 2.61 11.34 9.55
CA VAL A 78 3.55 12.47 9.63
C VAL A 78 4.93 12.12 9.06
N GLN A 79 5.41 10.88 9.30
CA GLN A 79 6.68 10.40 8.76
C GLN A 79 6.62 10.04 7.26
N GLY A 80 5.43 9.95 6.66
CA GLY A 80 5.26 9.49 5.27
C GLY A 80 5.57 7.99 5.06
N SER A 81 5.60 7.18 6.14
CA SER A 81 5.94 5.77 6.09
C SER A 81 4.76 4.92 5.59
N ALA A 82 4.75 4.53 4.31
CA ALA A 82 3.72 3.65 3.76
C ALA A 82 3.64 2.29 4.49
N ARG A 83 4.80 1.69 4.80
CA ARG A 83 4.89 0.44 5.57
C ARG A 83 4.27 0.56 6.96
N GLY A 84 4.64 1.63 7.69
CA GLY A 84 4.10 1.86 9.04
C GLY A 84 2.60 2.13 9.04
N GLN A 85 2.10 2.92 8.09
CA GLN A 85 0.67 3.16 7.92
C GLN A 85 -0.10 1.86 7.66
N ALA A 86 0.36 1.03 6.72
CA ALA A 86 -0.26 -0.25 6.43
C ALA A 86 -0.29 -1.18 7.65
N PHE A 87 0.78 -1.18 8.46
CA PHE A 87 0.86 -1.99 9.67
C PHE A 87 -0.14 -1.53 10.75
N ALA A 88 -0.25 -0.22 10.98
CA ALA A 88 -1.21 0.35 11.92
C ALA A 88 -2.67 0.14 11.46
N LEU A 89 -2.96 0.31 10.17
CA LEU A 89 -4.27 0.06 9.58
C LEU A 89 -4.67 -1.41 9.66
N ASN A 90 -3.74 -2.35 9.47
CA ASN A 90 -4.03 -3.76 9.67
C ASN A 90 -4.37 -4.08 11.14
N ALA A 91 -3.70 -3.43 12.10
CA ALA A 91 -4.06 -3.56 13.51
C ALA A 91 -5.48 -3.01 13.79
N GLN A 92 -5.86 -1.87 13.22
CA GLN A 92 -7.26 -1.37 13.28
C GLN A 92 -8.24 -2.36 12.65
N GLY A 93 -7.85 -3.02 11.54
CA GLY A 93 -8.64 -4.08 10.93
C GLY A 93 -8.91 -5.25 11.88
N VAL A 94 -7.89 -5.71 12.60
CA VAL A 94 -8.03 -6.76 13.63
C VAL A 94 -8.95 -6.30 14.77
N VAL A 95 -8.81 -5.06 15.26
CA VAL A 95 -9.71 -4.49 16.28
C VAL A 95 -11.16 -4.47 15.79
N GLY A 96 -11.40 -3.98 14.58
CA GLY A 96 -12.73 -3.93 13.95
C GLY A 96 -13.35 -5.32 13.78
N MET A 97 -12.55 -6.31 13.38
CA MET A 97 -13.00 -7.71 13.23
C MET A 97 -13.44 -8.29 14.61
N ARG A 98 -12.63 -8.09 15.66
CA ARG A 98 -12.94 -8.57 17.01
C ARG A 98 -14.15 -7.86 17.62
N ARG A 99 -14.35 -6.57 17.33
CA ARG A 99 -15.51 -5.78 17.75
C ARG A 99 -16.78 -6.09 16.95
N GLY A 100 -16.67 -6.82 15.84
CA GLY A 100 -17.81 -7.16 14.97
C GLY A 100 -18.30 -5.98 14.11
N VAL A 101 -17.39 -5.14 13.62
CA VAL A 101 -17.68 -3.99 12.75
C VAL A 101 -17.07 -4.19 11.34
N PRO A 102 -17.68 -5.03 10.48
CA PRO A 102 -17.11 -5.39 9.17
C PRO A 102 -16.84 -4.21 8.25
N SER A 103 -17.71 -3.19 8.27
CA SER A 103 -17.54 -1.97 7.45
C SER A 103 -16.21 -1.27 7.74
N ARG A 104 -15.86 -1.14 9.02
CA ARG A 104 -14.60 -0.55 9.44
C ARG A 104 -13.40 -1.38 8.99
N VAL A 105 -13.51 -2.72 9.08
CA VAL A 105 -12.43 -3.62 8.63
C VAL A 105 -12.19 -3.45 7.13
N LEU A 106 -13.25 -3.45 6.31
CA LEU A 106 -13.13 -3.28 4.86
C LEU A 106 -12.48 -1.94 4.48
N GLU A 107 -12.87 -0.86 5.16
CA GLU A 107 -12.30 0.48 4.96
C GLU A 107 -10.79 0.48 5.22
N VAL A 108 -10.37 0.12 6.43
CA VAL A 108 -8.95 0.23 6.83
C VAL A 108 -8.04 -0.78 6.14
N THR A 109 -8.53 -2.01 5.88
CA THR A 109 -7.74 -3.01 5.16
C THR A 109 -7.64 -2.71 3.66
N GLY A 110 -8.65 -2.06 3.06
CA GLY A 110 -8.57 -1.57 1.68
C GLY A 110 -7.42 -0.56 1.49
N GLU A 111 -7.31 0.44 2.38
CA GLU A 111 -6.19 1.39 2.40
C GLU A 111 -4.85 0.65 2.66
N ALA A 112 -4.85 -0.27 3.62
CA ALA A 112 -3.67 -1.03 4.00
C ALA A 112 -3.08 -1.87 2.84
N VAL A 113 -3.93 -2.49 2.00
CA VAL A 113 -3.50 -3.27 0.81
C VAL A 113 -2.69 -2.40 -0.15
N VAL A 114 -3.18 -1.19 -0.44
CA VAL A 114 -2.50 -0.26 -1.36
C VAL A 114 -1.13 0.14 -0.81
N LEU A 115 -1.08 0.50 0.47
CA LEU A 115 0.15 0.95 1.14
C LEU A 115 1.18 -0.18 1.28
N ALA A 116 0.74 -1.42 1.59
CA ALA A 116 1.63 -2.56 1.71
C ALA A 116 2.23 -2.99 0.35
N ARG A 117 1.47 -2.85 -0.73
CA ARG A 117 1.99 -3.05 -2.09
C ARG A 117 3.02 -1.98 -2.45
N ALA A 118 2.74 -0.72 -2.15
CA ALA A 118 3.68 0.39 -2.39
C ALA A 118 4.97 0.29 -1.55
N ALA A 119 4.88 -0.32 -0.37
CA ALA A 119 6.03 -0.57 0.51
C ALA A 119 6.83 -1.84 0.14
N GLU A 120 6.35 -2.62 -0.84
CA GLU A 120 6.94 -3.91 -1.26
C GLU A 120 7.19 -4.87 -0.07
N ASP A 121 6.32 -4.82 0.97
CA ASP A 121 6.42 -5.66 2.16
C ASP A 121 5.49 -6.88 2.04
N PRO A 122 6.01 -8.06 1.66
CA PRO A 122 5.21 -9.24 1.44
C PRO A 122 4.67 -9.84 2.76
N VAL A 123 5.35 -9.65 3.91
CA VAL A 123 4.84 -10.10 5.24
C VAL A 123 3.53 -9.40 5.53
N LEU A 124 3.56 -8.08 5.38
CA LEU A 124 2.42 -7.23 5.66
C LEU A 124 1.27 -7.50 4.68
N GLN A 125 1.57 -7.76 3.40
CA GLN A 125 0.56 -8.15 2.40
C GLN A 125 -0.16 -9.45 2.82
N VAL A 126 0.58 -10.45 3.31
CA VAL A 126 0.00 -11.72 3.82
C VAL A 126 -0.89 -11.48 5.03
N ARG A 127 -0.46 -10.67 5.99
CA ARG A 127 -1.25 -10.34 7.19
C ARG A 127 -2.54 -9.61 6.86
N ILE A 128 -2.47 -8.64 5.97
CA ILE A 128 -3.65 -7.89 5.52
C ILE A 128 -4.61 -8.81 4.75
N ALA A 129 -4.09 -9.68 3.87
CA ALA A 129 -4.90 -10.67 3.17
C ALA A 129 -5.62 -11.61 4.14
N ASN A 130 -4.97 -12.00 5.25
CA ASN A 130 -5.59 -12.82 6.29
C ASN A 130 -6.73 -12.09 7.00
N THR A 131 -6.53 -10.83 7.40
CA THR A 131 -7.55 -10.01 8.06
C THR A 131 -8.73 -9.72 7.13
N LEU A 132 -8.46 -9.31 5.89
CA LEU A 132 -9.47 -9.03 4.88
C LEU A 132 -10.23 -10.30 4.45
N GLY A 133 -9.53 -11.41 4.25
CA GLY A 133 -10.13 -12.69 3.93
C GLY A 133 -11.08 -13.16 5.03
N GLY A 134 -10.69 -13.03 6.30
CA GLY A 134 -11.53 -13.37 7.44
C GLY A 134 -12.84 -12.58 7.47
N VAL A 135 -12.78 -11.26 7.35
CA VAL A 135 -14.02 -10.44 7.35
C VAL A 135 -14.90 -10.73 6.15
N LEU A 136 -14.32 -11.03 4.98
CA LEU A 136 -15.09 -11.42 3.80
C LEU A 136 -15.84 -12.75 4.00
N ILE A 137 -15.26 -13.70 4.76
CA ILE A 137 -15.97 -14.93 5.18
C ILE A 137 -17.16 -14.57 6.06
N ASP A 138 -16.97 -13.71 7.07
CA ASP A 138 -18.01 -13.36 8.04
C ASP A 138 -19.21 -12.65 7.40
N ILE A 139 -18.96 -11.81 6.39
CA ILE A 139 -20.04 -11.15 5.65
C ILE A 139 -20.58 -11.99 4.47
N GLY A 140 -20.06 -13.21 4.26
CA GLY A 140 -20.53 -14.15 3.25
C GLY A 140 -20.05 -13.86 1.81
N ARG A 141 -19.03 -13.01 1.63
CA ARG A 141 -18.38 -12.74 0.32
C ARG A 141 -17.30 -13.79 0.04
N LEU A 142 -17.73 -15.06 -0.05
CA LEU A 142 -16.82 -16.20 -0.10
C LEU A 142 -15.93 -16.25 -1.36
N PRO A 143 -16.43 -15.94 -2.58
CA PRO A 143 -15.57 -15.89 -3.78
C PRO A 143 -14.43 -14.89 -3.65
N GLU A 144 -14.71 -13.68 -3.17
CA GLU A 144 -13.72 -12.63 -2.99
C GLU A 144 -12.73 -12.97 -1.85
N SER A 145 -13.23 -13.62 -0.79
CA SER A 145 -12.35 -14.12 0.28
C SER A 145 -11.35 -15.13 -0.27
N VAL A 146 -11.78 -16.13 -1.05
CA VAL A 146 -10.89 -17.11 -1.67
C VAL A 146 -9.84 -16.41 -2.54
N GLN A 147 -10.25 -15.47 -3.38
CA GLN A 147 -9.33 -14.72 -4.23
C GLN A 147 -8.24 -13.99 -3.43
N ILE A 148 -8.61 -13.23 -2.40
CA ILE A 148 -7.67 -12.47 -1.57
C ILE A 148 -6.72 -13.40 -0.80
N LEU A 149 -7.24 -14.51 -0.25
CA LEU A 149 -6.42 -15.46 0.48
C LEU A 149 -5.45 -16.21 -0.44
N GLU A 150 -5.83 -16.52 -1.68
CA GLU A 150 -4.93 -17.11 -2.68
C GLU A 150 -3.86 -16.10 -3.16
N GLU A 151 -4.22 -14.81 -3.30
CA GLU A 151 -3.24 -13.75 -3.57
C GLU A 151 -2.22 -13.63 -2.43
N GLY A 152 -2.68 -13.66 -1.18
CA GLY A 152 -1.83 -13.70 0.00
C GLY A 152 -0.88 -14.91 0.00
N LEU A 153 -1.37 -16.11 -0.33
CA LEU A 153 -0.53 -17.31 -0.44
C LEU A 153 0.51 -17.21 -1.57
N ARG A 154 0.20 -16.52 -2.66
CA ARG A 154 1.17 -16.26 -3.73
C ARG A 154 2.26 -15.30 -3.27
N ALA A 155 1.91 -14.26 -2.53
CA ALA A 155 2.86 -13.33 -1.94
C ALA A 155 3.75 -14.00 -0.87
N ALA A 156 3.23 -15.03 -0.20
CA ALA A 156 3.95 -15.80 0.83
C ALA A 156 5.03 -16.76 0.28
N ARG A 157 5.16 -16.94 -1.04
CA ARG A 157 6.16 -17.84 -1.62
C ARG A 157 7.57 -17.34 -1.30
N GLY A 158 8.33 -18.16 -0.57
CA GLY A 158 9.70 -17.82 -0.11
C GLY A 158 9.78 -17.21 1.28
N PHE A 159 8.70 -17.21 2.03
CA PHE A 159 8.57 -16.62 3.36
C PHE A 159 8.88 -17.58 4.48
N ALA A 160 9.57 -17.06 5.52
CA ALA A 160 9.92 -17.82 6.72
C ALA A 160 8.84 -17.78 7.83
N ASP A 161 7.83 -16.88 7.76
CA ASP A 161 6.78 -16.77 8.79
C ASP A 161 5.65 -17.78 8.53
N GLU A 162 5.92 -19.02 8.92
CA GLU A 162 4.97 -20.11 8.74
C GLU A 162 3.67 -19.95 9.51
N ALA A 163 3.66 -19.28 10.67
CA ALA A 163 2.45 -19.14 11.48
C ALA A 163 1.38 -18.30 10.77
N VAL A 164 1.76 -17.19 10.16
CA VAL A 164 0.85 -16.35 9.37
C VAL A 164 0.34 -17.10 8.14
N VAL A 165 1.21 -17.86 7.46
CA VAL A 165 0.84 -18.66 6.28
C VAL A 165 -0.12 -19.79 6.66
N LEU A 166 0.07 -20.43 7.81
CA LEU A 166 -0.83 -21.48 8.29
C LEU A 166 -2.22 -20.91 8.61
N ARG A 167 -2.31 -19.73 9.26
CA ARG A 167 -3.60 -19.05 9.47
C ARG A 167 -4.29 -18.68 8.17
N LEU A 168 -3.52 -18.20 7.20
CA LEU A 168 -4.04 -17.86 5.87
C LEU A 168 -4.62 -19.10 5.18
N ARG A 169 -3.95 -20.26 5.28
CA ARG A 169 -4.44 -21.55 4.77
C ARG A 169 -5.71 -22.00 5.49
N SER A 170 -5.79 -21.82 6.81
CA SER A 170 -7.00 -22.12 7.58
C SER A 170 -8.19 -21.32 7.11
N ASN A 171 -8.02 -20.00 6.94
CA ASN A 171 -9.08 -19.16 6.41
C ASN A 171 -9.46 -19.52 4.98
N LEU A 172 -8.49 -19.89 4.13
CA LEU A 172 -8.77 -20.35 2.77
C LEU A 172 -9.60 -21.65 2.78
N SER A 173 -9.23 -22.62 3.61
CA SER A 173 -10.01 -23.85 3.75
C SER A 173 -11.42 -23.58 4.25
N LEU A 174 -11.58 -22.69 5.27
CA LEU A 174 -12.89 -22.28 5.77
C LEU A 174 -13.74 -21.63 4.66
N ALA A 175 -13.16 -20.70 3.90
CA ALA A 175 -13.85 -20.02 2.82
C ALA A 175 -14.31 -21.02 1.74
N LEU A 176 -13.44 -21.94 1.35
CA LEU A 176 -13.74 -23.00 0.37
C LEU A 176 -14.82 -23.95 0.88
N ALA A 177 -14.72 -24.42 2.13
CA ALA A 177 -15.69 -25.33 2.74
C ALA A 177 -17.08 -24.68 2.85
N ARG A 178 -17.15 -23.44 3.33
CA ARG A 178 -18.42 -22.68 3.42
C ARG A 178 -19.00 -22.35 2.04
N TRP A 179 -18.17 -22.08 1.05
CA TRP A 179 -18.63 -21.85 -0.31
C TRP A 179 -19.17 -23.13 -0.92
N ALA A 180 -18.48 -24.26 -0.75
CA ALA A 180 -18.97 -25.57 -1.18
C ALA A 180 -20.30 -25.92 -0.49
N LEU A 181 -20.42 -25.69 0.82
CA LEU A 181 -21.63 -25.95 1.59
C LEU A 181 -22.82 -25.12 1.09
N ARG A 182 -22.60 -23.83 0.83
CA ARG A 182 -23.63 -22.93 0.30
C ARG A 182 -24.15 -23.41 -1.05
N GLU A 183 -23.25 -23.72 -2.00
CA GLU A 183 -23.63 -24.25 -3.31
C GLU A 183 -24.35 -25.60 -3.22
N TYR A 184 -23.93 -26.46 -2.28
CA TYR A 184 -24.57 -27.74 -2.00
C TYR A 184 -26.00 -27.53 -1.45
N ASP A 185 -26.18 -26.64 -0.47
CA ASP A 185 -27.50 -26.33 0.12
C ASP A 185 -28.46 -25.68 -0.91
N ASP A 186 -27.93 -24.86 -1.80
CA ASP A 186 -28.66 -24.22 -2.92
C ASP A 186 -28.92 -25.19 -4.08
N LYS A 187 -28.58 -26.49 -3.92
CA LYS A 187 -28.72 -27.57 -4.93
C LYS A 187 -28.00 -27.23 -6.23
N GLY A 188 -26.87 -26.52 -6.13
CA GLY A 188 -25.98 -26.23 -7.26
C GLY A 188 -25.35 -27.51 -7.86
N PRO A 189 -24.84 -27.45 -9.11
CA PRO A 189 -24.21 -28.58 -9.77
C PRO A 189 -23.03 -29.13 -8.98
N GLU A 190 -22.93 -30.47 -8.89
CA GLU A 190 -21.83 -31.15 -8.19
C GLU A 190 -20.44 -30.74 -8.71
N ALA A 191 -20.32 -30.51 -10.01
CA ALA A 191 -19.09 -30.03 -10.65
C ALA A 191 -18.62 -28.66 -10.11
N ILE A 192 -19.50 -27.91 -9.41
CA ILE A 192 -19.19 -26.61 -8.83
C ILE A 192 -18.72 -26.71 -7.38
N TRP A 193 -19.44 -27.43 -6.52
CA TRP A 193 -19.15 -27.49 -5.09
C TRP A 193 -18.14 -28.57 -4.70
N ARG A 194 -18.14 -29.75 -5.40
CA ARG A 194 -17.23 -30.85 -5.08
C ARG A 194 -15.75 -30.49 -5.13
N PRO A 195 -15.22 -29.84 -6.20
CA PRO A 195 -13.79 -29.48 -6.25
C PRO A 195 -13.38 -28.50 -5.14
N ARG A 196 -14.32 -27.64 -4.69
CA ARG A 196 -14.05 -26.72 -3.58
C ARG A 196 -13.95 -27.43 -2.25
N ALA A 197 -14.85 -28.40 -1.99
CA ALA A 197 -14.80 -29.21 -0.78
C ALA A 197 -13.54 -30.10 -0.74
N GLU A 198 -13.16 -30.69 -1.85
CA GLU A 198 -11.93 -31.50 -1.96
C GLU A 198 -10.69 -30.66 -1.73
N ARG A 199 -10.62 -29.46 -2.33
CA ARG A 199 -9.51 -28.51 -2.12
C ARG A 199 -9.46 -27.98 -0.68
N ALA A 200 -10.61 -27.75 -0.03
CA ALA A 200 -10.66 -27.39 1.37
C ALA A 200 -10.00 -28.44 2.25
N ILE A 201 -10.27 -29.74 2.00
CA ILE A 201 -9.66 -30.88 2.71
C ILE A 201 -8.15 -30.89 2.47
N GLU A 202 -7.71 -30.80 1.21
CA GLU A 202 -6.28 -30.81 0.87
C GLU A 202 -5.50 -29.72 1.62
N VAL A 203 -5.97 -28.48 1.54
CA VAL A 203 -5.34 -27.31 2.22
C VAL A 203 -5.29 -27.54 3.72
N MET A 204 -6.37 -28.10 4.31
CA MET A 204 -6.49 -28.29 5.75
C MET A 204 -5.65 -29.45 6.28
N GLN A 205 -5.63 -30.58 5.60
CA GLN A 205 -4.82 -31.73 6.01
C GLN A 205 -3.33 -31.37 6.09
N PHE A 206 -2.83 -30.61 5.12
CA PHE A 206 -1.47 -30.09 5.16
C PHE A 206 -1.23 -29.21 6.41
N THR A 207 -2.15 -28.32 6.71
CA THR A 207 -2.05 -27.39 7.84
C THR A 207 -2.10 -28.13 9.18
N LEU A 208 -3.02 -29.10 9.30
CA LEU A 208 -3.15 -29.96 10.49
C LEU A 208 -1.88 -30.77 10.76
N GLY A 209 -1.23 -31.31 9.72
CA GLY A 209 0.02 -32.05 9.85
C GLY A 209 1.07 -31.19 10.59
N ILE A 210 1.29 -29.98 10.13
CA ILE A 210 2.27 -29.06 10.73
C ILE A 210 1.90 -28.68 12.17
N TRP A 211 0.63 -28.39 12.45
CA TRP A 211 0.22 -28.03 13.81
C TRP A 211 0.32 -29.19 14.79
N ARG A 212 -0.01 -30.42 14.38
CA ARG A 212 0.19 -31.62 15.19
C ARG A 212 1.66 -31.84 15.56
N GLU A 213 2.57 -31.72 14.55
CA GLU A 213 4.02 -31.78 14.79
C GLU A 213 4.51 -30.74 15.81
N ARG A 214 3.88 -29.56 15.85
CA ARG A 214 4.25 -28.46 16.73
C ARG A 214 3.50 -28.45 18.07
N GLY A 215 2.58 -29.38 18.30
CA GLY A 215 1.77 -29.44 19.53
C GLY A 215 0.84 -28.23 19.71
N LYS A 216 0.38 -27.57 18.63
CA LYS A 216 -0.53 -26.41 18.67
C LYS A 216 -2.00 -26.85 18.74
N TRP A 217 -2.38 -27.48 19.83
CA TRP A 217 -3.68 -28.14 20.02
C TRP A 217 -4.88 -27.18 19.96
N GLY A 218 -4.75 -25.95 20.49
CA GLY A 218 -5.80 -24.95 20.41
C GLY A 218 -6.13 -24.49 18.98
N GLU A 219 -5.11 -24.41 18.11
CA GLU A 219 -5.31 -24.08 16.68
C GLU A 219 -5.99 -25.25 15.94
N ILE A 220 -5.71 -26.48 16.35
CA ILE A 220 -6.26 -27.69 15.72
C ILE A 220 -7.77 -27.78 15.93
N SER A 221 -8.29 -27.48 17.13
CA SER A 221 -9.73 -27.61 17.41
C SER A 221 -10.58 -26.70 16.51
N GLY A 222 -10.16 -25.46 16.30
CA GLY A 222 -10.86 -24.51 15.43
C GLY A 222 -10.82 -24.84 13.92
N VAL A 223 -9.94 -25.76 13.53
CA VAL A 223 -9.75 -26.16 12.12
C VAL A 223 -10.46 -27.44 11.77
N LEU A 224 -10.62 -28.32 12.76
CA LEU A 224 -11.34 -29.59 12.58
C LEU A 224 -12.82 -29.38 12.27
N ASP A 225 -13.43 -28.31 12.79
CA ASP A 225 -14.77 -27.86 12.43
C ASP A 225 -14.90 -27.57 10.91
N ASN A 226 -13.94 -26.83 10.37
CA ASN A 226 -13.91 -26.51 8.93
C ASN A 226 -13.73 -27.76 8.05
N LEU A 227 -12.92 -28.71 8.51
CA LEU A 227 -12.71 -29.99 7.84
C LEU A 227 -13.99 -30.82 7.84
N ALA A 228 -14.70 -30.85 8.97
CA ALA A 228 -15.98 -31.54 9.08
C ALA A 228 -17.04 -31.00 8.11
N ILE A 229 -17.11 -29.68 7.90
CA ILE A 229 -18.00 -29.06 6.89
C ILE A 229 -17.72 -29.63 5.51
N ALA A 230 -16.45 -29.72 5.09
CA ALA A 230 -16.09 -30.23 3.78
C ALA A 230 -16.41 -31.74 3.64
N TYR A 231 -16.20 -32.55 4.70
CA TYR A 231 -16.57 -33.95 4.73
C TYR A 231 -18.10 -34.14 4.64
N ILE A 232 -18.90 -33.35 5.35
CA ILE A 232 -20.36 -33.37 5.26
C ILE A 232 -20.82 -33.13 3.81
N VAL A 233 -20.29 -32.10 3.15
CA VAL A 233 -20.62 -31.77 1.76
C VAL A 233 -20.31 -32.95 0.81
N LEU A 234 -19.23 -33.69 1.07
CA LEU A 234 -18.84 -34.87 0.27
C LEU A 234 -19.55 -36.16 0.67
N GLY A 235 -20.44 -36.14 1.67
CA GLY A 235 -21.12 -37.31 2.20
C GLY A 235 -20.22 -38.27 3.00
N LYS A 236 -19.03 -37.82 3.42
CA LYS A 236 -18.07 -38.60 4.21
C LYS A 236 -18.37 -38.41 5.71
N LEU A 237 -19.47 -39.00 6.17
CA LEU A 237 -20.01 -38.73 7.51
C LEU A 237 -19.14 -39.30 8.64
N ASP A 238 -18.53 -40.47 8.43
CA ASP A 238 -17.64 -41.09 9.43
C ASP A 238 -16.42 -40.20 9.69
N GLU A 239 -15.81 -39.65 8.64
CA GLU A 239 -14.69 -38.73 8.73
C GLU A 239 -15.11 -37.39 9.36
N ALA A 240 -16.33 -36.90 9.07
CA ALA A 240 -16.87 -35.71 9.69
C ALA A 240 -17.06 -35.89 11.21
N HIS A 241 -17.65 -36.99 11.64
CA HIS A 241 -17.82 -37.33 13.05
C HIS A 241 -16.46 -37.49 13.76
N ALA A 242 -15.51 -38.21 13.14
CA ALA A 242 -14.16 -38.38 13.70
C ALA A 242 -13.45 -37.01 13.92
N ALA A 243 -13.54 -36.09 12.95
CA ALA A 243 -12.99 -34.76 13.06
C ALA A 243 -13.65 -33.94 14.19
N LEU A 244 -14.99 -34.03 14.30
CA LEU A 244 -15.75 -33.36 15.35
C LEU A 244 -15.44 -33.91 16.74
N ASP A 245 -15.26 -35.23 16.88
CA ASP A 245 -14.90 -35.90 18.12
C ASP A 245 -13.46 -35.53 18.57
N GLU A 246 -12.54 -35.41 17.62
CA GLU A 246 -11.19 -34.92 17.89
C GLU A 246 -11.24 -33.45 18.36
N ALA A 247 -12.01 -32.59 17.68
CA ALA A 247 -12.17 -31.18 18.05
C ALA A 247 -12.72 -31.04 19.49
N GLU A 248 -13.76 -31.79 19.82
CA GLU A 248 -14.39 -31.74 21.16
C GLU A 248 -13.43 -32.18 22.28
N ARG A 249 -12.57 -33.16 22.02
CA ARG A 249 -11.54 -33.60 22.99
C ARG A 249 -10.44 -32.56 23.21
N LEU A 250 -10.17 -31.70 22.22
CA LEU A 250 -9.14 -30.68 22.26
C LEU A 250 -9.65 -29.32 22.77
N MET A 251 -10.97 -29.14 22.85
CA MET A 251 -11.57 -27.92 23.39
C MET A 251 -11.36 -27.82 24.91
N ASP A 252 -10.98 -26.65 25.38
CA ASP A 252 -10.95 -26.34 26.80
C ASP A 252 -12.40 -26.17 27.30
N PRO A 253 -12.86 -26.96 28.28
CA PRO A 253 -14.20 -26.85 28.84
C PRO A 253 -14.50 -25.48 29.48
N GLU A 254 -13.46 -24.74 29.91
CA GLU A 254 -13.59 -23.42 30.52
C GLU A 254 -13.62 -22.30 29.43
N GLU A 255 -13.15 -22.57 28.23
CA GLU A 255 -13.25 -21.66 27.08
C GLU A 255 -14.58 -21.84 26.34
N VAL A 256 -15.69 -21.47 26.94
CA VAL A 256 -16.98 -21.31 26.25
C VAL A 256 -16.85 -20.11 25.31
N ASN A 257 -16.51 -20.40 24.06
CA ASN A 257 -16.29 -19.37 23.03
C ASN A 257 -17.24 -19.55 21.84
N TYR A 258 -17.17 -18.58 20.93
CA TYR A 258 -17.89 -18.55 19.66
C TYR A 258 -17.74 -19.86 18.83
N SER A 259 -16.65 -20.57 18.98
CA SER A 259 -16.38 -21.85 18.29
C SER A 259 -17.35 -22.94 18.70
N MET A 260 -17.87 -22.95 19.94
CA MET A 260 -18.83 -23.95 20.42
C MET A 260 -20.17 -23.89 19.67
N VAL A 261 -20.64 -22.71 19.31
CA VAL A 261 -21.90 -22.55 18.56
C VAL A 261 -21.74 -23.05 17.13
N SER A 262 -20.64 -22.66 16.44
CA SER A 262 -20.31 -23.16 15.10
C SER A 262 -20.21 -24.68 15.10
N PHE A 263 -19.40 -25.20 16.00
CA PHE A 263 -19.19 -26.65 16.17
C PHE A 263 -20.50 -27.42 16.37
N SER A 264 -21.39 -26.93 17.23
CA SER A 264 -22.70 -27.56 17.49
C SER A 264 -23.60 -27.55 16.25
N CYS A 265 -23.57 -26.48 15.46
CA CYS A 265 -24.29 -26.43 14.19
C CYS A 265 -23.74 -27.44 13.17
N VAL A 266 -22.41 -27.56 13.06
CA VAL A 266 -21.78 -28.52 12.13
C VAL A 266 -22.10 -29.96 12.58
N ARG A 267 -22.03 -30.27 13.89
CA ARG A 267 -22.41 -31.58 14.45
C ARG A 267 -23.88 -31.91 14.19
N ALA A 268 -24.78 -30.95 14.43
CA ALA A 268 -26.20 -31.12 14.16
C ALA A 268 -26.47 -31.42 12.67
N ARG A 269 -25.75 -30.75 11.75
CA ARG A 269 -25.85 -31.00 10.32
C ARG A 269 -25.37 -32.40 9.94
N ALA A 270 -24.26 -32.89 10.54
CA ALA A 270 -23.77 -34.23 10.32
C ALA A 270 -24.82 -35.29 10.73
N HIS A 271 -25.41 -35.12 11.94
CA HIS A 271 -26.48 -35.99 12.41
C HIS A 271 -27.73 -35.95 11.53
N LEU A 272 -28.15 -34.78 11.04
CA LEU A 272 -29.28 -34.69 10.10
C LEU A 272 -29.02 -35.45 8.81
N GLN A 273 -27.81 -35.35 8.27
CA GLN A 273 -27.45 -36.08 7.04
C GLN A 273 -27.31 -37.59 7.28
N ALA A 274 -26.95 -38.01 8.50
CA ALA A 274 -26.97 -39.40 8.94
C ALA A 274 -28.39 -39.92 9.26
N ASN A 275 -29.44 -39.08 9.11
CA ASN A 275 -30.82 -39.39 9.48
C ASN A 275 -31.02 -39.66 10.99
N GLU A 276 -30.29 -38.88 11.82
CA GLU A 276 -30.29 -38.96 13.29
C GLU A 276 -30.85 -37.67 13.90
N PRO A 277 -32.14 -37.32 13.66
CA PRO A 277 -32.66 -36.01 14.04
C PRO A 277 -32.70 -35.74 15.56
N ALA A 278 -32.80 -36.79 16.38
CA ALA A 278 -32.76 -36.64 17.83
C ALA A 278 -31.39 -36.14 18.34
N LEU A 279 -30.29 -36.72 17.80
CA LEU A 279 -28.94 -36.31 18.13
C LEU A 279 -28.64 -34.89 17.58
N ALA A 280 -29.23 -34.57 16.43
CA ALA A 280 -29.14 -33.20 15.88
C ALA A 280 -29.77 -32.18 16.84
N LEU A 281 -30.95 -32.45 17.39
CA LEU A 281 -31.60 -31.56 18.37
C LEU A 281 -30.76 -31.40 19.67
N GLU A 282 -30.16 -32.49 20.13
CA GLU A 282 -29.27 -32.45 21.28
C GLU A 282 -28.04 -31.54 21.04
N ALA A 283 -27.40 -31.68 19.88
CA ALA A 283 -26.28 -30.82 19.48
C ALA A 283 -26.69 -29.36 19.39
N ILE A 284 -27.88 -29.06 18.83
CA ILE A 284 -28.43 -27.70 18.73
C ILE A 284 -28.66 -27.09 20.11
N GLU A 285 -29.24 -27.81 21.07
CA GLU A 285 -29.51 -27.29 22.41
C GLU A 285 -28.20 -27.02 23.19
N ARG A 286 -27.17 -27.83 23.01
CA ARG A 286 -25.82 -27.53 23.54
C ARG A 286 -25.25 -26.24 22.97
N GLY A 287 -25.35 -26.04 21.65
CA GLY A 287 -24.91 -24.80 20.98
C GLY A 287 -25.68 -23.57 21.44
N ARG A 288 -27.02 -23.69 21.61
CA ARG A 288 -27.88 -22.61 22.10
C ARG A 288 -27.49 -22.16 23.51
N ALA A 289 -27.25 -23.09 24.43
CA ALA A 289 -26.82 -22.76 25.77
C ALA A 289 -25.50 -21.95 25.81
N SER A 290 -24.58 -22.22 24.89
CA SER A 290 -23.33 -21.47 24.73
C SER A 290 -23.55 -20.08 24.10
N ALA A 291 -24.52 -19.93 23.19
CA ALA A 291 -24.85 -18.65 22.56
C ALA A 291 -25.45 -17.63 23.52
N ASP A 292 -26.30 -18.08 24.45
CA ASP A 292 -26.96 -17.22 25.43
C ASP A 292 -25.97 -16.58 26.44
N ILE A 293 -24.80 -17.19 26.66
CA ILE A 293 -23.79 -16.71 27.60
C ILE A 293 -22.95 -15.54 27.06
N ARG A 294 -22.73 -15.44 25.73
CA ARG A 294 -21.80 -14.45 25.12
C ARG A 294 -22.31 -13.72 23.89
N GLY A 295 -23.62 -13.63 23.67
CA GLY A 295 -24.18 -12.82 22.57
C GLY A 295 -23.86 -13.37 21.16
N GLY A 296 -23.84 -14.68 20.99
CA GLY A 296 -23.53 -15.39 19.74
C GLY A 296 -24.61 -15.23 18.66
N HIS A 297 -24.84 -13.99 18.23
CA HIS A 297 -25.88 -13.66 17.24
C HIS A 297 -25.59 -14.22 15.82
N VAL A 298 -24.35 -14.60 15.53
CA VAL A 298 -23.92 -14.93 14.16
C VAL A 298 -24.46 -16.26 13.64
N TYR A 299 -24.76 -17.24 14.51
CA TYR A 299 -25.28 -18.56 14.12
C TYR A 299 -26.71 -18.83 14.58
N ILE A 300 -27.39 -17.84 15.15
CA ILE A 300 -28.75 -18.04 15.68
C ILE A 300 -29.75 -18.42 14.58
N ASP A 301 -29.61 -17.84 13.40
CA ASP A 301 -30.45 -18.20 12.24
C ASP A 301 -30.19 -19.66 11.83
N GLU A 302 -28.92 -20.09 11.78
CA GLU A 302 -28.56 -21.47 11.43
C GLU A 302 -29.07 -22.47 12.46
N ILE A 303 -28.99 -22.17 13.77
CA ILE A 303 -29.60 -22.97 14.83
C ILE A 303 -31.09 -23.19 14.54
N HIS A 304 -31.86 -22.14 14.24
CA HIS A 304 -33.28 -22.29 13.98
C HIS A 304 -33.57 -23.03 12.66
N ARG A 305 -32.72 -22.88 11.64
CA ARG A 305 -32.82 -23.63 10.38
C ARG A 305 -32.63 -25.14 10.62
N LEU A 306 -31.58 -25.52 11.33
CA LEU A 306 -31.28 -26.92 11.65
C LEU A 306 -32.34 -27.50 12.58
N LYS A 307 -32.85 -26.74 13.55
CA LYS A 307 -33.97 -27.14 14.41
C LYS A 307 -35.23 -27.45 13.62
N SER A 308 -35.57 -26.59 12.63
CA SER A 308 -36.70 -26.81 11.74
C SER A 308 -36.55 -28.14 10.99
N LEU A 309 -35.38 -28.38 10.38
CA LEU A 309 -35.11 -29.64 9.63
C LEU A 309 -35.15 -30.88 10.53
N ALA A 310 -34.66 -30.77 11.77
CA ALA A 310 -34.68 -31.89 12.71
C ALA A 310 -36.10 -32.24 13.16
N HIS A 311 -36.95 -31.27 13.47
CA HIS A 311 -38.36 -31.50 13.79
C HIS A 311 -39.16 -32.05 12.60
N GLU A 312 -38.88 -31.54 11.37
CA GLU A 312 -39.49 -32.04 10.13
C GLU A 312 -39.16 -33.52 9.93
N ALA A 313 -37.88 -33.91 10.10
CA ALA A 313 -37.45 -35.33 9.98
C ALA A 313 -38.08 -36.24 11.02
N ARG A 314 -38.54 -35.69 12.16
CA ARG A 314 -39.27 -36.43 13.22
C ARG A 314 -40.78 -36.42 13.00
N GLY A 315 -41.29 -35.70 11.99
CA GLY A 315 -42.72 -35.52 11.76
C GLY A 315 -43.41 -34.52 12.72
N GLU A 316 -42.66 -33.75 13.49
CA GLU A 316 -43.12 -32.74 14.45
C GLU A 316 -43.37 -31.41 13.70
N LEU A 317 -44.41 -31.39 12.86
CA LEU A 317 -44.63 -30.32 11.88
C LEU A 317 -44.88 -28.93 12.51
N ARG A 318 -45.48 -28.89 13.70
CA ARG A 318 -45.78 -27.62 14.38
C ARG A 318 -44.48 -26.97 14.87
N GLU A 319 -43.64 -27.72 15.53
CA GLU A 319 -42.32 -27.32 16.04
C GLU A 319 -41.39 -26.93 14.86
N ALA A 320 -41.43 -27.71 13.77
CA ALA A 320 -40.72 -27.39 12.55
C ALA A 320 -41.11 -26.04 11.96
N LEU A 321 -42.42 -25.76 11.88
CA LEU A 321 -42.93 -24.49 11.37
C LEU A 321 -42.55 -23.30 12.26
N ASP A 322 -42.64 -23.46 13.57
CA ASP A 322 -42.28 -22.40 14.51
C ASP A 322 -40.77 -22.08 14.45
N ALA A 323 -39.93 -23.09 14.35
CA ALA A 323 -38.50 -22.91 14.14
C ALA A 323 -38.20 -22.23 12.77
N HIS A 324 -38.93 -22.65 11.72
CA HIS A 324 -38.78 -22.05 10.38
C HIS A 324 -39.15 -20.57 10.34
N LYS A 325 -40.24 -20.16 10.99
CA LYS A 325 -40.64 -18.74 11.10
C LYS A 325 -39.56 -17.92 11.77
N ARG A 326 -39.01 -18.41 12.90
CA ARG A 326 -37.91 -17.72 13.60
C ARG A 326 -36.65 -17.62 12.75
N PHE A 327 -36.29 -18.69 12.04
CA PHE A 327 -35.19 -18.66 11.07
C PHE A 327 -35.41 -17.56 10.02
N HIS A 328 -36.61 -17.50 9.42
CA HIS A 328 -36.93 -16.54 8.38
C HIS A 328 -36.87 -15.08 8.90
N GLU A 329 -37.42 -14.81 10.07
CA GLU A 329 -37.34 -13.49 10.72
C GLU A 329 -35.90 -13.03 10.95
N LEU A 330 -35.08 -13.91 11.54
CA LEU A 330 -33.67 -13.61 11.82
C LEU A 330 -32.86 -13.46 10.53
N ARG A 331 -33.07 -14.38 9.58
CA ARG A 331 -32.40 -14.33 8.27
C ARG A 331 -32.69 -13.04 7.51
N THR A 332 -33.96 -12.60 7.50
CA THR A 332 -34.37 -11.35 6.85
C THR A 332 -33.68 -10.15 7.50
N ARG A 333 -33.65 -10.11 8.84
CA ARG A 333 -32.95 -9.07 9.58
C ARG A 333 -31.46 -9.03 9.23
N LEU A 334 -30.78 -10.17 9.30
CA LEU A 334 -29.36 -10.29 8.99
C LEU A 334 -29.03 -9.91 7.54
N VAL A 335 -29.91 -10.24 6.58
CA VAL A 335 -29.76 -9.85 5.17
C VAL A 335 -29.86 -8.32 5.03
N LEU A 336 -30.82 -7.68 5.69
CA LEU A 336 -30.96 -6.22 5.66
C LEU A 336 -29.76 -5.53 6.30
N GLU A 337 -29.33 -5.97 7.50
CA GLU A 337 -28.15 -5.43 8.17
C GLU A 337 -26.87 -5.59 7.31
N ARG A 338 -26.69 -6.75 6.68
CA ARG A 338 -25.57 -6.97 5.74
C ARG A 338 -25.65 -6.09 4.50
N ALA A 339 -26.84 -5.90 3.93
CA ALA A 339 -27.04 -5.02 2.78
C ALA A 339 -26.71 -3.55 3.13
N GLU A 340 -27.13 -3.08 4.30
CA GLU A 340 -26.79 -1.75 4.78
C GLU A 340 -25.28 -1.58 5.01
N GLN A 341 -24.62 -2.60 5.61
CA GLN A 341 -23.17 -2.61 5.80
C GLN A 341 -22.41 -2.61 4.47
N GLN A 342 -22.89 -3.40 3.50
CA GLN A 342 -22.29 -3.46 2.16
C GLN A 342 -22.48 -2.13 1.41
N ALA A 343 -23.65 -1.50 1.50
CA ALA A 343 -23.89 -0.19 0.91
C ALA A 343 -23.00 0.89 1.53
N SER A 344 -22.83 0.86 2.86
CA SER A 344 -21.93 1.78 3.56
C SER A 344 -20.48 1.56 3.13
N ALA A 345 -20.02 0.31 3.08
CA ALA A 345 -18.66 -0.03 2.66
C ALA A 345 -18.37 0.39 1.20
N LEU A 346 -19.35 0.20 0.31
CA LEU A 346 -19.25 0.65 -1.08
C LEU A 346 -19.18 2.18 -1.18
N ALA A 347 -19.99 2.89 -0.40
CA ALA A 347 -19.96 4.35 -0.35
C ALA A 347 -18.60 4.87 0.14
N VAL A 348 -18.02 4.23 1.16
CA VAL A 348 -16.68 4.56 1.66
C VAL A 348 -15.62 4.27 0.59
N ALA A 349 -15.66 3.12 -0.07
CA ALA A 349 -14.72 2.75 -1.13
C ALA A 349 -14.75 3.75 -2.29
N LEU A 350 -15.95 4.14 -2.74
CA LEU A 350 -16.11 5.15 -3.79
C LEU A 350 -15.59 6.54 -3.39
N ASN A 351 -15.81 6.93 -2.14
CA ASN A 351 -15.29 8.20 -1.63
C ASN A 351 -13.77 8.19 -1.50
N THR A 352 -13.20 7.07 -1.07
CA THR A 352 -11.75 6.88 -1.00
C THR A 352 -11.11 6.94 -2.38
N GLU A 353 -11.71 6.25 -3.37
CA GLU A 353 -11.23 6.29 -4.75
C GLU A 353 -11.27 7.72 -5.32
N ARG A 354 -12.36 8.46 -5.08
CA ARG A 354 -12.48 9.86 -5.50
C ARG A 354 -11.43 10.75 -4.87
N ALA A 355 -11.21 10.60 -3.56
CA ALA A 355 -10.19 11.36 -2.83
C ALA A 355 -8.77 11.07 -3.34
N LEU A 356 -8.44 9.80 -3.59
CA LEU A 356 -7.14 9.40 -4.16
C LEU A 356 -6.93 9.97 -5.57
N ARG A 357 -7.98 9.95 -6.40
CA ARG A 357 -7.94 10.54 -7.74
C ARG A 357 -7.73 12.05 -7.69
N GLN A 358 -8.41 12.74 -6.78
CA GLN A 358 -8.26 14.19 -6.60
C GLN A 358 -6.84 14.56 -6.14
N VAL A 359 -6.27 13.82 -5.18
CA VAL A 359 -4.88 14.02 -4.72
C VAL A 359 -3.88 13.79 -5.86
N SER A 360 -4.09 12.76 -6.69
CA SER A 360 -3.24 12.51 -7.87
C SER A 360 -3.31 13.65 -8.88
N GLU A 361 -4.52 14.14 -9.18
CA GLU A 361 -4.71 15.26 -10.11
C GLU A 361 -4.08 16.57 -9.58
N GLU A 362 -4.20 16.83 -8.27
CA GLU A 362 -3.57 18.00 -7.63
C GLU A 362 -2.04 17.90 -7.67
N ARG A 363 -1.49 16.70 -7.43
CA ARG A 363 -0.05 16.44 -7.53
C ARG A 363 0.46 16.67 -8.95
N ASP A 364 -0.22 16.13 -9.95
CA ASP A 364 0.15 16.29 -11.37
C ASP A 364 0.07 17.76 -11.81
N ARG A 365 -0.91 18.52 -11.28
CA ARG A 365 -1.02 19.97 -11.52
C ARG A 365 0.13 20.73 -10.87
N ALA A 366 0.46 20.41 -9.62
CA ALA A 366 1.56 21.03 -8.89
C ALA A 366 2.91 20.75 -9.56
N GLU A 367 3.12 19.53 -10.04
CA GLU A 367 4.36 19.13 -10.74
C GLU A 367 4.50 19.83 -12.09
N ARG A 368 3.41 19.93 -12.87
CA ARG A 368 3.37 20.71 -14.11
C ARG A 368 3.64 22.20 -13.87
N ALA A 369 2.96 22.78 -12.88
CA ALA A 369 3.19 24.19 -12.52
C ALA A 369 4.64 24.44 -12.06
N HIS A 370 5.24 23.47 -11.33
CA HIS A 370 6.65 23.54 -10.92
C HIS A 370 7.61 23.48 -12.12
N LEU A 371 7.35 22.61 -13.09
CA LEU A 371 8.13 22.52 -14.34
C LEU A 371 8.00 23.79 -15.18
N GLU A 372 6.76 24.28 -15.37
CA GLU A 372 6.49 25.53 -16.11
C GLU A 372 7.14 26.75 -15.43
N ALA A 373 7.18 26.79 -14.11
CA ALA A 373 7.81 27.88 -13.36
C ALA A 373 9.35 27.92 -13.47
N ARG A 374 9.99 26.87 -13.95
CA ARG A 374 11.46 26.71 -14.00
C ARG A 374 12.05 26.57 -15.40
N HIS A 375 11.21 26.35 -16.42
CA HIS A 375 11.67 26.20 -17.81
C HIS A 375 11.09 27.29 -18.72
N ASP A 376 11.84 27.64 -19.75
CA ASP A 376 11.37 28.49 -20.83
C ASP A 376 10.49 27.67 -21.78
N GLN A 377 9.26 28.10 -21.99
CA GLN A 377 8.25 27.35 -22.75
C GLN A 377 8.60 27.18 -24.23
N LEU A 378 9.36 28.11 -24.81
CA LEU A 378 9.75 28.04 -26.24
C LEU A 378 10.88 27.05 -26.46
N THR A 379 11.88 27.06 -25.59
CA THR A 379 13.16 26.38 -25.80
C THR A 379 13.35 25.14 -24.94
N GLY A 380 12.55 24.98 -23.87
CA GLY A 380 12.70 23.88 -22.90
C GLY A 380 13.91 24.02 -21.96
N LEU A 381 14.77 25.01 -22.16
CA LEU A 381 15.91 25.28 -21.29
C LEU A 381 15.45 25.82 -19.92
N ALA A 382 16.37 25.91 -18.96
CA ALA A 382 16.10 26.63 -17.71
C ALA A 382 15.69 28.09 -18.02
N ASN A 383 14.68 28.58 -17.33
CA ASN A 383 14.33 30.01 -17.40
C ASN A 383 15.22 30.84 -16.47
N ARG A 384 15.07 32.17 -16.52
CA ARG A 384 15.85 33.09 -15.69
C ARG A 384 15.81 32.78 -14.21
N ARG A 385 14.62 32.43 -13.70
CA ARG A 385 14.46 32.10 -12.26
C ARG A 385 15.30 30.88 -11.86
N ARG A 386 15.25 29.81 -12.63
CA ARG A 386 16.04 28.58 -12.37
C ARG A 386 17.54 28.85 -12.53
N PHE A 387 17.91 29.69 -13.49
CA PHE A 387 19.30 30.13 -13.67
C PHE A 387 19.81 30.88 -12.45
N ASP A 388 19.07 31.89 -11.94
CA ASP A 388 19.47 32.68 -10.77
C ASP A 388 19.62 31.81 -9.52
N GLU A 389 18.65 30.89 -9.28
CA GLU A 389 18.69 29.93 -8.17
C GLU A 389 19.91 28.99 -8.26
N TYR A 390 20.20 28.48 -9.47
CA TYR A 390 21.31 27.54 -9.68
C TYR A 390 22.67 28.23 -9.51
N LEU A 391 22.85 29.40 -10.12
CA LEU A 391 24.08 30.17 -10.02
C LEU A 391 24.38 30.53 -8.56
N ALA A 392 23.39 31.01 -7.82
CA ALA A 392 23.52 31.33 -6.40
C ALA A 392 23.88 30.10 -5.55
N GLY A 393 23.38 28.92 -5.90
CA GLY A 393 23.70 27.67 -5.19
C GLY A 393 25.09 27.10 -5.51
N MET A 394 25.64 27.43 -6.67
CA MET A 394 26.95 26.91 -7.12
C MET A 394 28.14 27.77 -6.69
N LEU A 395 27.99 29.09 -6.68
CA LEU A 395 29.09 30.02 -6.38
C LEU A 395 29.71 29.86 -4.99
N PRO A 396 28.98 29.52 -3.91
CA PRO A 396 29.61 29.22 -2.61
C PRO A 396 30.57 28.02 -2.62
N ARG A 397 30.49 27.17 -3.65
CA ARG A 397 31.31 25.95 -3.82
C ARG A 397 32.48 26.16 -4.78
N ALA A 398 32.62 27.36 -5.36
CA ALA A 398 33.71 27.67 -6.30
C ALA A 398 35.07 27.64 -5.59
N THR A 399 36.04 26.91 -6.17
CA THR A 399 37.44 26.81 -5.71
C THR A 399 38.37 26.78 -6.94
N ASP A 400 39.67 26.96 -6.72
CA ASP A 400 40.65 26.81 -7.80
C ASP A 400 40.64 25.40 -8.44
N GLU A 401 40.30 24.35 -7.66
CA GLU A 401 40.19 22.99 -8.18
C GLU A 401 38.85 22.71 -8.86
N CYS A 402 37.80 23.45 -8.48
CA CYS A 402 36.45 23.31 -9.02
C CYS A 402 35.86 24.70 -9.34
N PRO A 403 36.38 25.37 -10.39
CA PRO A 403 35.90 26.71 -10.76
C PRO A 403 34.52 26.66 -11.39
N VAL A 404 33.78 27.75 -11.22
CA VAL A 404 32.48 27.97 -11.86
C VAL A 404 32.63 29.02 -12.95
N SER A 405 32.35 28.63 -14.21
CA SER A 405 32.30 29.55 -15.33
C SER A 405 30.88 29.92 -15.69
N LEU A 406 30.61 31.20 -15.77
CA LEU A 406 29.39 31.78 -16.32
C LEU A 406 29.62 32.27 -17.74
N VAL A 407 28.77 31.83 -18.64
CA VAL A 407 28.72 32.29 -20.02
C VAL A 407 27.42 33.02 -20.26
N LEU A 408 27.48 34.22 -20.81
CA LEU A 408 26.34 34.94 -21.40
C LEU A 408 26.45 34.91 -22.89
N ILE A 409 25.36 34.60 -23.59
CA ILE A 409 25.29 34.40 -25.04
C ILE A 409 24.16 35.25 -25.59
N ASP A 410 24.40 35.91 -26.69
CA ASP A 410 23.41 36.73 -27.38
C ASP A 410 23.47 36.44 -28.91
N LEU A 411 22.29 36.31 -29.53
CA LEU A 411 22.19 36.05 -30.97
C LEU A 411 22.39 37.34 -31.76
N ASP A 412 23.44 37.36 -32.54
CA ASP A 412 23.77 38.51 -33.35
C ASP A 412 22.69 38.76 -34.41
N HIS A 413 22.22 40.00 -34.48
CA HIS A 413 21.21 40.46 -35.44
C HIS A 413 19.87 39.71 -35.41
N PHE A 414 19.49 39.12 -34.27
CA PHE A 414 18.24 38.36 -34.10
C PHE A 414 17.01 39.18 -34.50
N LYS A 415 16.98 40.47 -34.16
CA LYS A 415 15.91 41.38 -34.60
C LYS A 415 15.74 41.39 -36.10
N SER A 416 16.82 41.36 -36.89
CA SER A 416 16.77 41.34 -38.36
C SER A 416 16.13 40.05 -38.88
N ILE A 417 16.29 38.92 -38.19
CA ILE A 417 15.61 37.65 -38.51
C ILE A 417 14.11 37.83 -38.35
N ASN A 418 13.68 38.36 -37.19
CA ASN A 418 12.26 38.62 -36.92
C ASN A 418 11.64 39.62 -37.90
N ASP A 419 12.33 40.72 -38.23
CA ASP A 419 11.84 41.77 -39.09
C ASP A 419 11.69 41.26 -40.55
N ARG A 420 12.61 40.40 -41.01
CA ARG A 420 12.61 39.87 -42.36
C ARG A 420 11.71 38.63 -42.55
N TYR A 421 11.70 37.70 -41.58
CA TYR A 421 11.05 36.37 -41.72
C TYR A 421 9.91 36.15 -40.73
N ARG A 422 9.57 37.17 -39.94
CA ARG A 422 8.56 37.16 -38.88
C ARG A 422 8.94 36.27 -37.68
N HIS A 423 8.13 36.33 -36.61
CA HIS A 423 8.39 35.68 -35.30
C HIS A 423 8.55 34.16 -35.37
N LEU A 424 7.89 33.48 -36.35
CA LEU A 424 8.05 32.04 -36.51
C LEU A 424 9.48 31.60 -36.84
N ALA A 425 10.19 32.38 -37.69
CA ALA A 425 11.59 32.11 -37.99
C ALA A 425 12.50 32.45 -36.81
N GLY A 426 12.18 33.49 -36.05
CA GLY A 426 12.87 33.79 -34.81
C GLY A 426 12.71 32.69 -33.77
N ASP A 427 11.49 32.18 -33.58
CA ASP A 427 11.24 31.07 -32.68
C ASP A 427 11.98 29.79 -33.09
N ALA A 428 12.06 29.50 -34.38
CA ALA A 428 12.86 28.39 -34.92
C ALA A 428 14.36 28.60 -34.62
N ALA A 429 14.86 29.82 -34.81
CA ALA A 429 16.25 30.17 -34.48
C ALA A 429 16.57 29.97 -33.00
N LEU A 430 15.68 30.40 -32.12
CA LEU A 430 15.83 30.19 -30.67
C LEU A 430 15.84 28.71 -30.28
N ARG A 431 14.94 27.91 -30.85
CA ARG A 431 14.93 26.43 -30.63
C ARG A 431 16.20 25.77 -31.16
N TRP A 432 16.68 26.20 -32.32
CA TRP A 432 17.92 25.71 -32.92
C TRP A 432 19.12 25.94 -32.00
N VAL A 433 19.27 27.16 -31.50
CA VAL A 433 20.34 27.51 -30.54
C VAL A 433 20.19 26.71 -29.24
N ALA A 434 19.00 26.61 -28.71
CA ALA A 434 18.72 25.85 -27.48
C ALA A 434 19.11 24.36 -27.62
N THR A 435 18.75 23.72 -28.73
CA THR A 435 19.10 22.33 -29.01
C THR A 435 20.61 22.13 -29.05
N HIS A 436 21.33 23.03 -29.73
CA HIS A 436 22.78 22.94 -29.83
C HIS A 436 23.47 23.28 -28.52
N LEU A 437 22.94 24.25 -27.76
CA LEU A 437 23.45 24.58 -26.43
C LEU A 437 23.29 23.38 -25.47
N GLN A 438 22.14 22.75 -25.47
CA GLN A 438 21.86 21.57 -24.64
C GLN A 438 22.80 20.41 -25.02
N ALA A 439 23.08 20.20 -26.30
CA ALA A 439 23.97 19.14 -26.80
C ALA A 439 25.44 19.32 -26.38
N GLN A 440 25.86 20.54 -26.03
CA GLN A 440 27.22 20.82 -25.56
C GLN A 440 27.36 20.66 -24.03
N CYS A 441 26.25 20.48 -23.29
CA CYS A 441 26.20 20.49 -21.83
C CYS A 441 26.24 19.08 -21.24
N ARG A 442 26.90 18.94 -20.09
CA ARG A 442 26.84 17.75 -19.22
C ARG A 442 25.64 17.85 -18.29
N GLN A 443 25.34 16.80 -17.55
CA GLN A 443 24.28 16.80 -16.53
C GLN A 443 24.50 17.84 -15.42
N THR A 444 25.75 18.19 -15.14
CA THR A 444 26.16 19.19 -14.14
C THR A 444 26.11 20.60 -14.65
N ASP A 445 25.91 20.82 -15.95
CA ASP A 445 25.88 22.14 -16.55
C ASP A 445 24.42 22.63 -16.68
N LEU A 446 24.20 23.93 -16.54
CA LEU A 446 22.86 24.50 -16.68
C LEU A 446 22.80 25.45 -17.87
N PRO A 447 22.26 25.00 -19.01
CA PRO A 447 21.88 25.92 -20.08
C PRO A 447 20.54 26.58 -19.76
N ALA A 448 20.45 27.88 -19.99
CA ALA A 448 19.29 28.69 -19.69
C ALA A 448 18.99 29.70 -20.79
N ARG A 449 17.73 30.10 -20.91
CA ARG A 449 17.31 31.27 -21.67
C ARG A 449 16.86 32.35 -20.69
N LEU A 450 17.51 33.52 -20.75
CA LEU A 450 17.24 34.62 -19.82
C LEU A 450 16.08 35.51 -20.29
N GLY A 451 15.84 35.56 -21.60
CA GLY A 451 14.76 36.29 -22.24
C GLY A 451 15.17 36.76 -23.66
N GLY A 452 14.19 37.02 -24.51
CA GLY A 452 14.50 37.47 -25.89
C GLY A 452 15.45 36.53 -26.62
N ASP A 453 16.60 37.08 -27.03
CA ASP A 453 17.71 36.41 -27.72
C ASP A 453 18.91 36.09 -26.80
N GLU A 454 18.74 36.28 -25.50
CA GLU A 454 19.78 36.06 -24.49
C GLU A 454 19.71 34.65 -23.87
N PHE A 455 20.85 33.97 -23.94
CA PHE A 455 21.06 32.68 -23.30
C PHE A 455 22.18 32.76 -22.26
N ALA A 456 22.18 31.83 -21.34
CA ALA A 456 23.25 31.66 -20.38
C ALA A 456 23.64 30.20 -20.21
N LEU A 457 24.86 29.97 -19.77
CA LEU A 457 25.35 28.64 -19.45
C LEU A 457 26.22 28.74 -18.18
N VAL A 458 25.86 27.94 -17.17
CA VAL A 458 26.67 27.77 -15.97
C VAL A 458 27.39 26.43 -16.07
N LEU A 459 28.71 26.46 -15.99
CA LEU A 459 29.59 25.30 -16.10
C LEU A 459 30.40 25.13 -14.82
N MET A 460 30.49 23.91 -14.31
CA MET A 460 31.49 23.55 -13.30
C MET A 460 32.80 23.15 -14.00
N ALA A 461 33.48 24.14 -14.55
CA ALA A 461 34.67 23.95 -15.36
C ALA A 461 35.49 25.23 -15.45
N PRO A 462 36.81 25.14 -15.69
CA PRO A 462 37.65 26.31 -15.87
C PRO A 462 37.32 27.07 -17.17
N LEU A 463 37.68 28.34 -17.19
CA LEU A 463 37.52 29.30 -18.30
C LEU A 463 37.88 28.70 -19.66
N ALA A 464 38.99 27.96 -19.75
CA ALA A 464 39.46 27.36 -20.97
C ALA A 464 38.44 26.35 -21.56
N VAL A 465 37.79 25.55 -20.70
CA VAL A 465 36.74 24.60 -21.11
C VAL A 465 35.48 25.35 -21.53
N ALA A 466 35.06 26.38 -20.76
CA ALA A 466 33.93 27.22 -21.13
C ALA A 466 34.14 27.88 -22.50
N HIS A 467 35.33 28.38 -22.80
CA HIS A 467 35.69 28.95 -24.07
C HIS A 467 35.61 27.91 -25.21
N GLN A 468 36.07 26.68 -24.98
CA GLN A 468 35.94 25.61 -25.97
C GLN A 468 34.48 25.25 -26.26
N VAL A 469 33.65 25.16 -25.23
CA VAL A 469 32.19 24.90 -25.36
C VAL A 469 31.54 25.97 -26.21
N CYS A 470 31.81 27.24 -25.93
CA CYS A 470 31.27 28.38 -26.69
C CYS A 470 31.74 28.39 -28.14
N THR A 471 33.01 28.07 -28.36
CA THR A 471 33.56 27.99 -29.75
C THR A 471 32.90 26.89 -30.56
N ARG A 472 32.71 25.69 -29.95
CA ARG A 472 31.97 24.61 -30.60
C ARG A 472 30.52 24.98 -30.88
N LEU A 473 29.85 25.59 -29.90
CA LEU A 473 28.46 26.04 -30.04
C LEU A 473 28.34 27.02 -31.21
N ARG A 474 29.23 28.04 -31.27
CA ARG A 474 29.25 29.04 -32.33
C ARG A 474 29.38 28.41 -33.73
N VAL A 475 30.23 27.40 -33.87
CA VAL A 475 30.39 26.66 -35.13
C VAL A 475 29.12 25.85 -35.44
N ALA A 476 28.60 25.12 -34.47
CA ALA A 476 27.43 24.25 -34.63
C ALA A 476 26.16 25.03 -35.02
N VAL A 477 25.90 26.19 -34.38
CA VAL A 477 24.71 26.98 -34.70
C VAL A 477 24.79 27.66 -36.07
N ALA A 478 26.01 27.89 -36.61
CA ALA A 478 26.23 28.45 -37.95
C ALA A 478 26.00 27.42 -39.07
N GLU A 479 25.87 26.14 -38.72
CA GLU A 479 25.51 25.09 -39.68
C GLU A 479 24.09 25.31 -40.21
N ARG A 480 23.82 24.80 -41.40
CA ARG A 480 22.53 24.97 -42.07
C ARG A 480 21.43 24.17 -41.38
N SER A 481 20.39 24.86 -40.99
CA SER A 481 19.17 24.23 -40.46
C SER A 481 18.11 24.09 -41.55
N ASN A 482 17.41 22.94 -41.58
CA ASN A 482 16.26 22.73 -42.47
C ASN A 482 14.99 23.45 -41.97
N GLU A 483 14.98 23.93 -40.72
CA GLU A 483 13.86 24.64 -40.09
C GLU A 483 13.94 26.16 -40.28
N LEU A 484 15.08 26.65 -40.82
CA LEU A 484 15.31 28.05 -41.08
C LEU A 484 15.32 28.35 -42.58
N PRO A 485 14.95 29.57 -42.99
CA PRO A 485 15.12 30.00 -44.38
C PRO A 485 16.56 29.81 -44.86
N SER A 486 16.73 29.41 -46.10
CA SER A 486 18.02 28.96 -46.68
C SER A 486 19.13 30.04 -46.69
N ASP A 487 18.77 31.30 -46.53
CA ASP A 487 19.65 32.45 -46.45
C ASP A 487 19.89 32.98 -45.03
N VAL A 488 19.35 32.29 -43.99
CA VAL A 488 19.58 32.60 -42.58
C VAL A 488 20.75 31.79 -42.07
N THR A 489 21.77 32.47 -41.59
CA THR A 489 22.87 31.90 -40.79
C THR A 489 22.84 32.50 -39.40
N ILE A 490 22.71 31.63 -38.37
CA ILE A 490 22.73 32.10 -36.99
C ILE A 490 24.19 32.37 -36.59
N ARG A 491 24.40 33.54 -36.02
CA ARG A 491 25.67 33.92 -35.39
C ARG A 491 25.40 34.31 -33.93
N LEU A 492 26.36 34.12 -33.07
CA LEU A 492 26.28 34.49 -31.67
C LEU A 492 27.57 35.11 -31.15
N SER A 493 27.40 36.00 -30.20
CA SER A 493 28.48 36.54 -29.40
C SER A 493 28.39 35.99 -27.98
N ALA A 494 29.51 35.67 -27.36
CA ALA A 494 29.55 35.14 -25.99
C ALA A 494 30.60 35.84 -25.14
N GLY A 495 30.21 36.11 -23.88
CA GLY A 495 31.08 36.61 -22.84
C GLY A 495 31.20 35.60 -21.70
N ILE A 496 32.41 35.37 -21.20
CA ILE A 496 32.71 34.36 -20.18
C ILE A 496 33.40 35.03 -19.00
N ALA A 497 32.93 34.70 -17.79
CA ALA A 497 33.60 35.03 -16.55
C ALA A 497 33.77 33.79 -15.67
N GLU A 498 34.86 33.69 -14.96
CA GLU A 498 35.20 32.60 -14.07
C GLU A 498 35.22 33.05 -12.61
N ALA A 499 34.73 32.18 -11.72
CA ALA A 499 34.88 32.28 -10.29
C ALA A 499 35.70 31.11 -9.77
N THR A 500 36.83 31.37 -9.14
CA THR A 500 37.71 30.38 -8.50
C THR A 500 37.64 30.44 -6.97
N ALA A 501 36.78 31.33 -6.44
CA ALA A 501 36.45 31.48 -5.03
C ALA A 501 34.98 31.90 -4.88
N PRO A 502 34.35 31.72 -3.73
CA PRO A 502 33.00 32.22 -3.47
C PRO A 502 32.88 33.71 -3.79
N CYS A 503 31.90 34.07 -4.61
CA CYS A 503 31.64 35.48 -4.98
C CYS A 503 30.14 35.74 -5.12
N ASP A 504 29.79 37.06 -5.18
CA ASP A 504 28.42 37.47 -5.44
C ASP A 504 28.01 37.13 -6.88
N PRO A 505 26.85 36.48 -7.10
CA PRO A 505 26.30 36.19 -8.43
C PRO A 505 26.23 37.41 -9.34
N LEU A 506 25.82 38.56 -8.80
CA LEU A 506 25.72 39.80 -9.57
C LEU A 506 27.08 40.27 -10.07
N HIS A 507 28.13 40.10 -9.27
CA HIS A 507 29.49 40.46 -9.66
C HIS A 507 30.02 39.61 -10.81
N LEU A 508 29.77 38.26 -10.73
CA LEU A 508 30.17 37.35 -11.81
C LEU A 508 29.39 37.64 -13.09
N PHE A 509 28.07 37.87 -12.96
CA PHE A 509 27.19 38.22 -14.08
C PHE A 509 27.69 39.50 -14.79
N LYS A 510 28.03 40.53 -14.06
CA LYS A 510 28.55 41.81 -14.61
C LYS A 510 29.85 41.58 -15.42
N ARG A 511 30.77 40.79 -14.90
CA ARG A 511 32.04 40.48 -15.59
C ARG A 511 31.79 39.72 -16.91
N ALA A 512 30.85 38.77 -16.90
CA ALA A 512 30.46 38.04 -18.11
C ALA A 512 29.77 38.98 -19.14
N ASP A 513 28.94 39.90 -18.67
CA ASP A 513 28.25 40.90 -19.51
C ASP A 513 29.26 41.89 -20.16
N GLU A 514 30.23 42.37 -19.40
CA GLU A 514 31.33 43.21 -19.92
C GLU A 514 32.13 42.47 -21.01
N ALA A 515 32.38 41.19 -20.82
CA ALA A 515 33.03 40.33 -21.82
C ALA A 515 32.16 40.12 -23.07
N LEU A 516 30.84 39.94 -22.91
CA LEU A 516 29.89 39.84 -23.99
C LEU A 516 29.80 41.18 -24.79
N TYR A 517 29.76 42.29 -24.07
CA TYR A 517 29.79 43.59 -24.71
C TYR A 517 31.07 43.78 -25.56
N ALA A 518 32.23 43.38 -25.01
CA ALA A 518 33.52 43.42 -25.76
C ALA A 518 33.48 42.52 -27.00
N ALA A 519 32.82 41.33 -26.94
CA ALA A 519 32.63 40.49 -28.11
C ALA A 519 31.79 41.18 -29.21
N LYS A 520 30.68 41.81 -28.82
CA LYS A 520 29.83 42.58 -29.74
C LYS A 520 30.55 43.78 -30.37
N ALA A 521 31.34 44.50 -29.58
CA ALA A 521 32.12 45.66 -30.04
C ALA A 521 33.27 45.28 -30.99
N ALA A 522 33.84 44.10 -30.86
CA ALA A 522 34.92 43.57 -31.71
C ALA A 522 34.46 43.06 -33.08
N GLY A 523 33.19 43.24 -33.45
CA GLY A 523 32.65 42.82 -34.73
C GLY A 523 31.65 41.65 -34.68
N ARG A 524 31.23 41.25 -33.49
CA ARG A 524 30.29 40.14 -33.23
C ARG A 524 30.87 38.76 -33.62
N ASP A 525 30.03 37.73 -33.69
CA ASP A 525 30.40 36.35 -34.04
C ASP A 525 31.71 35.92 -33.35
N SER A 526 31.83 36.17 -32.04
CA SER A 526 33.07 35.98 -31.30
C SER A 526 32.81 35.61 -29.83
N VAL A 527 33.81 34.97 -29.23
CA VAL A 527 33.82 34.61 -27.80
C VAL A 527 34.90 35.43 -27.11
N ARG A 528 34.54 36.14 -26.02
CA ARG A 528 35.47 36.87 -25.20
C ARG A 528 35.34 36.42 -23.77
N HIS A 529 36.39 36.58 -23.00
CA HIS A 529 36.40 36.32 -21.57
C HIS A 529 36.90 37.54 -20.83
N ASP A 530 36.50 37.61 -19.58
CA ASP A 530 36.96 38.60 -18.67
C ASP A 530 38.49 38.54 -18.48
N MET A 531 39.16 39.67 -18.61
CA MET A 531 40.61 39.81 -18.49
C MET A 531 41.05 40.08 -17.06
N THR A 532 40.13 40.32 -16.13
CA THR A 532 40.45 40.62 -14.72
C THR A 532 40.56 39.31 -13.95
N ARG A 533 41.80 38.84 -13.69
CA ARG A 533 42.06 37.89 -12.62
C ARG A 533 41.90 38.61 -11.28
N GLY A 534 40.83 38.35 -10.60
CA GLY A 534 40.60 38.79 -9.24
C GLY A 534 40.26 37.62 -8.37
#